data_1515c6417a6f6208e7669c93d46e0de4
#
_entry.id   1515c6417a6f6208e7669c93d46e0de4
#
_cell.length_a   1.000
_cell.length_b   1.000
_cell.length_c   1.000
_cell.angle_alpha   90.00
_cell.angle_beta   90.00
_cell.angle_gamma   90.00
#
_symmetry.space_group_name_H-M   'P 1'
#
loop_
_entity.id
_entity.type
_entity.pdbx_description
1 polymer ?
#
loop_
_entity_poly.entity_id
_entity_poly.type
_entity_poly.pdbx_seq_one_letter_code
_entity_poly.pdbx_strand_id
1 'polypeptide(L)'
;MRPDWETHALDEQSVRAFRMAARLRLGAVALFVPVVAFAAARGEAGWVEHLDLLLPYAAVVAAVFALRARAWVQHLGSYTFAVDALVVFGLQWRSMPSSPFPAGVAGFSLGLFVMLVLLAGASMRWRATVVTALLSVPLQVLLMQRAGVGGGAQAAAVVVLLSS
;
A
#
# COMPACT_ATOMS: atom_id res chain seq x y z
N MET A 1 2.80 -22.68 27.25
CA MET A 1 3.34 -23.27 26.00
C MET A 1 2.17 -23.47 25.06
N ARG A 2 2.22 -22.90 23.82
CA ARG A 2 1.20 -23.19 22.81
C ARG A 2 1.50 -24.56 22.20
N PRO A 3 0.48 -25.38 21.90
CA PRO A 3 0.67 -26.67 21.25
C PRO A 3 1.30 -26.51 19.87
N ASP A 4 2.19 -27.40 19.45
CA ASP A 4 2.95 -27.32 18.19
C ASP A 4 2.04 -27.27 16.95
N TRP A 5 0.84 -27.88 17.00
CA TRP A 5 -0.12 -27.86 15.90
C TRP A 5 -0.73 -26.46 15.65
N GLU A 6 -0.89 -25.61 16.69
CA GLU A 6 -1.37 -24.23 16.52
C GLU A 6 -0.33 -23.37 15.79
N THR A 7 0.94 -23.55 16.09
CA THR A 7 2.02 -22.80 15.41
C THR A 7 2.11 -23.18 13.95
N HIS A 8 1.98 -24.46 13.61
CA HIS A 8 1.98 -24.93 12.22
C HIS A 8 0.76 -24.41 11.44
N ALA A 9 -0.43 -24.42 12.03
CA ALA A 9 -1.66 -23.92 11.39
C ALA A 9 -1.57 -22.41 11.09
N LEU A 10 -1.03 -21.61 12.02
CA LEU A 10 -0.83 -20.17 11.83
C LEU A 10 0.21 -19.87 10.75
N ASP A 11 1.29 -20.65 10.67
CA ASP A 11 2.30 -20.49 9.62
C ASP A 11 1.74 -20.80 8.24
N GLU A 12 0.96 -21.86 8.09
CA GLU A 12 0.29 -22.17 6.82
C GLU A 12 -0.67 -21.08 6.37
N GLN A 13 -1.47 -20.53 7.29
CA GLN A 13 -2.39 -19.44 6.99
C GLN A 13 -1.63 -18.18 6.57
N SER A 14 -0.54 -17.84 7.26
CA SER A 14 0.27 -16.68 6.91
C SER A 14 0.90 -16.81 5.52
N VAL A 15 1.35 -18.00 5.14
CA VAL A 15 1.89 -18.28 3.80
C VAL A 15 0.82 -18.16 2.72
N ARG A 16 -0.40 -18.66 2.98
CA ARG A 16 -1.53 -18.53 2.04
C ARG A 16 -1.92 -17.06 1.85
N ALA A 17 -2.05 -16.31 2.94
CA ALA A 17 -2.36 -14.88 2.91
C ALA A 17 -1.29 -14.09 2.14
N PHE A 18 0.00 -14.38 2.38
CA PHE A 18 1.10 -13.77 1.63
C PHE A 18 1.02 -14.06 0.13
N ARG A 19 0.78 -15.32 -0.26
CA ARG A 19 0.66 -15.70 -1.69
C ARG A 19 -0.54 -15.01 -2.35
N MET A 20 -1.65 -14.89 -1.64
CA MET A 20 -2.83 -14.16 -2.13
C MET A 20 -2.53 -12.67 -2.31
N ALA A 21 -1.92 -12.03 -1.32
CA ALA A 21 -1.51 -10.63 -1.39
C ALA A 21 -0.52 -10.37 -2.54
N ALA A 22 0.45 -11.27 -2.77
CA ALA A 22 1.39 -11.15 -3.89
C ALA A 22 0.68 -11.24 -5.26
N ARG A 23 -0.35 -12.09 -5.39
CA ARG A 23 -1.16 -12.18 -6.62
C ARG A 23 -1.99 -10.92 -6.84
N LEU A 24 -2.63 -10.41 -5.79
CA LEU A 24 -3.44 -9.19 -5.86
C LEU A 24 -2.59 -7.98 -6.24
N ARG A 25 -1.40 -7.83 -5.64
CA ARG A 25 -0.46 -6.76 -6.01
C ARG A 25 -0.02 -6.86 -7.47
N LEU A 26 0.36 -8.07 -7.92
CA LEU A 26 0.76 -8.26 -9.30
C LEU A 26 -0.38 -7.91 -10.26
N GLY A 27 -1.61 -8.36 -9.96
CA GLY A 27 -2.81 -8.03 -10.74
C GLY A 27 -3.09 -6.53 -10.78
N ALA A 28 -3.00 -5.85 -9.62
CA ALA A 28 -3.18 -4.40 -9.53
C ALA A 28 -2.13 -3.64 -10.36
N VAL A 29 -0.85 -4.02 -10.25
CA VAL A 29 0.24 -3.40 -11.01
C VAL A 29 0.10 -3.68 -12.50
N ALA A 30 -0.23 -4.93 -12.88
CA ALA A 30 -0.44 -5.32 -14.28
C ALA A 30 -1.63 -4.58 -14.93
N LEU A 31 -2.62 -4.18 -14.13
CA LEU A 31 -3.73 -3.36 -14.61
C LEU A 31 -3.35 -1.88 -14.66
N PHE A 32 -2.69 -1.37 -13.62
CA PHE A 32 -2.48 0.07 -13.44
C PHE A 32 -1.34 0.62 -14.32
N VAL A 33 -0.23 -0.11 -14.47
CA VAL A 33 0.90 0.33 -15.30
C VAL A 33 0.53 0.58 -16.76
N PRO A 34 -0.20 -0.31 -17.46
CA PRO A 34 -0.67 -0.04 -18.82
C PRO A 34 -1.60 1.17 -18.92
N VAL A 35 -2.48 1.39 -17.93
CA VAL A 35 -3.37 2.56 -17.91
C VAL A 35 -2.56 3.85 -17.81
N VAL A 36 -1.59 3.91 -16.89
CA VAL A 36 -0.70 5.06 -16.73
C VAL A 36 0.15 5.29 -17.99
N ALA A 37 0.71 4.21 -18.55
CA ALA A 37 1.51 4.28 -19.78
C ALA A 37 0.67 4.79 -20.98
N PHE A 38 -0.58 4.35 -21.07
CA PHE A 38 -1.50 4.80 -22.13
C PHE A 38 -1.86 6.29 -21.97
N ALA A 39 -2.17 6.75 -20.76
CA ALA A 39 -2.44 8.15 -20.47
C ALA A 39 -1.21 9.02 -20.73
N ALA A 40 -0.02 8.57 -20.34
CA ALA A 40 1.25 9.23 -20.62
C ALA A 40 1.52 9.33 -22.14
N ALA A 41 1.24 8.28 -22.92
CA ALA A 41 1.40 8.25 -24.37
C ALA A 41 0.42 9.22 -25.10
N ARG A 42 -0.71 9.55 -24.46
CA ARG A 42 -1.65 10.58 -24.95
C ARG A 42 -1.23 12.00 -24.62
N GLY A 43 -0.11 12.17 -23.92
CA GLY A 43 0.39 13.49 -23.52
C GLY A 43 -0.41 14.12 -22.37
N GLU A 44 -1.17 13.33 -21.62
CA GLU A 44 -1.87 13.84 -20.44
C GLU A 44 -0.86 14.25 -19.38
N ALA A 45 -0.85 15.54 -19.02
CA ALA A 45 0.08 16.11 -18.08
C ALA A 45 0.02 15.40 -16.71
N GLY A 46 1.18 15.11 -16.14
CA GLY A 46 1.30 14.48 -14.81
C GLY A 46 1.39 12.95 -14.83
N TRP A 47 0.93 12.25 -15.86
CA TRP A 47 0.99 10.78 -15.89
C TRP A 47 2.38 10.23 -16.17
N VAL A 48 3.19 10.96 -16.96
CA VAL A 48 4.60 10.58 -17.24
C VAL A 48 5.42 10.51 -15.95
N GLU A 49 5.21 11.49 -15.05
CA GLU A 49 5.91 11.58 -13.77
C GLU A 49 5.60 10.42 -12.81
N HIS A 50 4.54 9.66 -13.07
CA HIS A 50 4.18 8.51 -12.24
C HIS A 50 4.91 7.24 -12.68
N LEU A 51 5.34 7.16 -13.95
CA LEU A 51 6.02 5.98 -14.49
C LEU A 51 7.38 5.74 -13.83
N ASP A 52 8.11 6.80 -13.46
CA ASP A 52 9.41 6.69 -12.80
C ASP A 52 9.33 6.05 -11.40
N LEU A 53 8.18 6.16 -10.72
CA LEU A 53 7.91 5.51 -9.45
C LEU A 53 7.24 4.13 -9.64
N LEU A 54 6.33 4.02 -10.62
CA LEU A 54 5.57 2.80 -10.87
C LEU A 54 6.41 1.68 -11.47
N LEU A 55 7.33 1.99 -12.38
CA LEU A 55 8.15 0.95 -13.02
C LEU A 55 9.10 0.25 -12.06
N PRO A 56 9.88 0.96 -11.19
CA PRO A 56 10.67 0.28 -10.16
C PRO A 56 9.80 -0.51 -9.18
N TYR A 57 8.64 0.04 -8.79
CA TYR A 57 7.70 -0.68 -7.93
C TYR A 57 7.16 -1.94 -8.60
N ALA A 58 6.80 -1.88 -9.89
CA ALA A 58 6.36 -3.04 -10.66
C ALA A 58 7.45 -4.13 -10.72
N ALA A 59 8.71 -3.74 -10.90
CA ALA A 59 9.84 -4.65 -10.86
C ALA A 59 9.99 -5.33 -9.49
N VAL A 60 9.85 -4.58 -8.38
CA VAL A 60 9.86 -5.13 -7.03
C VAL A 60 8.71 -6.11 -6.82
N VAL A 61 7.48 -5.76 -7.22
CA VAL A 61 6.31 -6.64 -7.12
C VAL A 61 6.49 -7.92 -7.92
N ALA A 62 7.02 -7.82 -9.16
CA ALA A 62 7.32 -8.98 -10.00
C ALA A 62 8.40 -9.88 -9.38
N ALA A 63 9.46 -9.29 -8.81
CA ALA A 63 10.52 -10.03 -8.11
C ALA A 63 9.98 -10.75 -6.86
N VAL A 64 9.18 -10.08 -6.03
CA VAL A 64 8.53 -10.68 -4.85
C VAL A 64 7.60 -11.81 -5.28
N PHE A 65 6.86 -11.64 -6.35
CA PHE A 65 5.99 -12.69 -6.89
C PHE A 65 6.78 -13.89 -7.43
N ALA A 66 7.87 -13.65 -8.18
CA ALA A 66 8.73 -14.73 -8.71
C ALA A 66 9.40 -15.52 -7.57
N LEU A 67 9.84 -14.83 -6.51
CA LEU A 67 10.54 -15.40 -5.36
C LEU A 67 9.62 -15.84 -4.21
N ARG A 68 8.30 -15.82 -4.40
CA ARG A 68 7.29 -16.08 -3.34
C ARG A 68 7.38 -17.45 -2.67
N ALA A 69 8.10 -18.41 -3.28
CA ALA A 69 8.35 -19.72 -2.69
C ALA A 69 9.55 -19.74 -1.72
N ARG A 70 10.40 -18.70 -1.72
CA ARG A 70 11.57 -18.61 -0.85
C ARG A 70 11.15 -18.20 0.57
N ALA A 71 11.63 -18.95 1.57
CA ALA A 71 11.27 -18.70 2.98
C ALA A 71 11.59 -17.28 3.43
N TRP A 72 12.76 -16.73 3.07
CA TRP A 72 13.14 -15.37 3.43
C TRP A 72 12.21 -14.31 2.83
N VAL A 73 11.70 -14.53 1.60
CA VAL A 73 10.72 -13.63 0.97
C VAL A 73 9.39 -13.68 1.73
N GLN A 74 8.97 -14.84 2.20
CA GLN A 74 7.75 -14.99 3.00
C GLN A 74 7.87 -14.28 4.34
N HIS A 75 9.06 -14.29 4.97
CA HIS A 75 9.31 -13.54 6.20
C HIS A 75 9.30 -12.02 5.99
N LEU A 76 9.94 -11.52 4.93
CA LEU A 76 9.97 -10.11 4.58
C LEU A 76 8.66 -9.63 3.93
N GLY A 77 7.91 -10.54 3.35
CA GLY A 77 6.72 -10.23 2.54
C GLY A 77 5.61 -9.51 3.28
N SER A 78 5.52 -9.68 4.59
CA SER A 78 4.56 -8.95 5.42
C SER A 78 4.89 -7.45 5.52
N TYR A 79 6.17 -7.08 5.41
CA TYR A 79 6.60 -5.69 5.45
C TYR A 79 6.45 -4.97 4.09
N THR A 80 6.12 -5.72 3.03
CA THR A 80 5.87 -5.10 1.71
C THR A 80 4.65 -4.18 1.72
N PHE A 81 3.71 -4.32 2.66
CA PHE A 81 2.61 -3.37 2.85
C PHE A 81 3.08 -1.97 3.24
N ALA A 82 4.18 -1.87 4.00
CA ALA A 82 4.81 -0.59 4.31
C ALA A 82 5.40 0.06 3.04
N VAL A 83 5.99 -0.74 2.15
CA VAL A 83 6.47 -0.26 0.84
C VAL A 83 5.30 0.20 -0.03
N ASP A 84 4.19 -0.55 -0.04
CA ASP A 84 2.97 -0.16 -0.76
C ASP A 84 2.45 1.20 -0.26
N ALA A 85 2.47 1.43 1.06
CA ALA A 85 2.05 2.71 1.65
C ALA A 85 2.95 3.88 1.20
N LEU A 86 4.27 3.67 1.12
CA LEU A 86 5.21 4.69 0.60
C LEU A 86 4.96 4.99 -0.87
N VAL A 87 4.69 3.97 -1.69
CA VAL A 87 4.39 4.14 -3.12
C VAL A 87 3.06 4.88 -3.30
N VAL A 88 2.01 4.49 -2.58
CA VAL A 88 0.72 5.21 -2.58
C VAL A 88 0.92 6.68 -2.19
N PHE A 89 1.66 6.94 -1.11
CA PHE A 89 2.00 8.30 -0.70
C PHE A 89 2.71 9.08 -1.81
N GLY A 90 3.76 8.52 -2.40
CA GLY A 90 4.54 9.16 -3.45
C GLY A 90 3.71 9.51 -4.68
N LEU A 91 2.84 8.59 -5.12
CA LEU A 91 1.92 8.83 -6.23
C LEU A 91 0.92 9.95 -5.91
N GLN A 92 0.28 9.89 -4.74
CA GLN A 92 -0.70 10.89 -4.33
C GLN A 92 -0.05 12.27 -4.09
N TRP A 93 1.15 12.29 -3.52
CA TRP A 93 1.91 13.52 -3.31
C TRP A 93 2.24 14.23 -4.62
N ARG A 94 2.59 13.48 -5.67
CA ARG A 94 2.89 14.02 -7.01
C ARG A 94 1.64 14.44 -7.77
N SER A 95 0.53 13.71 -7.65
CA SER A 95 -0.72 14.03 -8.35
C SER A 95 -1.45 15.24 -7.76
N MET A 96 -1.17 15.60 -6.49
CA MET A 96 -1.90 16.64 -5.77
C MET A 96 -1.83 18.04 -6.42
N PRO A 97 -0.65 18.52 -6.91
CA PRO A 97 -0.54 19.85 -7.54
C PRO A 97 -1.33 19.99 -8.85
N SER A 98 -1.49 18.88 -9.60
CA SER A 98 -2.21 18.85 -10.87
C SER A 98 -3.70 18.52 -10.71
N SER A 99 -4.14 18.15 -9.50
CA SER A 99 -5.52 17.77 -9.23
C SER A 99 -6.41 19.01 -9.01
N PRO A 100 -7.58 19.08 -9.67
CA PRO A 100 -8.59 20.12 -9.39
C PRO A 100 -9.22 19.94 -7.99
N PHE A 101 -9.09 18.77 -7.36
CA PHE A 101 -9.67 18.44 -6.05
C PHE A 101 -8.63 17.80 -5.12
N PRO A 102 -7.66 18.56 -4.58
CA PRO A 102 -6.62 18.00 -3.69
C PRO A 102 -7.18 17.27 -2.47
N ALA A 103 -8.29 17.79 -1.89
CA ALA A 103 -8.96 17.14 -0.76
C ALA A 103 -9.55 15.76 -1.14
N GLY A 104 -10.03 15.60 -2.36
CA GLY A 104 -10.49 14.30 -2.89
C GLY A 104 -9.35 13.31 -3.04
N VAL A 105 -8.17 13.76 -3.49
CA VAL A 105 -6.94 12.93 -3.55
C VAL A 105 -6.56 12.46 -2.15
N ALA A 106 -6.55 13.36 -1.15
CA ALA A 106 -6.25 13.00 0.23
C ALA A 106 -7.30 12.05 0.84
N GLY A 107 -8.58 12.21 0.51
CA GLY A 107 -9.65 11.30 0.94
C GLY A 107 -9.55 9.92 0.30
N PHE A 108 -9.22 9.84 -0.98
CA PHE A 108 -8.99 8.57 -1.67
C PHE A 108 -7.78 7.81 -1.09
N SER A 109 -6.68 8.52 -0.79
CA SER A 109 -5.51 7.91 -0.16
C SER A 109 -5.82 7.33 1.23
N LEU A 110 -6.72 7.94 2.00
CA LEU A 110 -7.16 7.38 3.28
C LEU A 110 -7.76 5.98 3.08
N GLY A 111 -8.65 5.82 2.09
CA GLY A 111 -9.23 4.50 1.76
C GLY A 111 -8.16 3.48 1.38
N LEU A 112 -7.15 3.88 0.60
CA LEU A 112 -6.04 3.00 0.25
C LEU A 112 -5.19 2.59 1.46
N PHE A 113 -4.88 3.52 2.37
CA PHE A 113 -4.12 3.21 3.58
C PHE A 113 -4.90 2.29 4.52
N VAL A 114 -6.19 2.52 4.73
CA VAL A 114 -7.06 1.61 5.48
C VAL A 114 -7.03 0.21 4.87
N MET A 115 -7.18 0.10 3.56
CA MET A 115 -7.11 -1.19 2.87
C MET A 115 -5.76 -1.88 3.08
N LEU A 116 -4.63 -1.14 3.03
CA LEU A 116 -3.30 -1.69 3.27
C LEU A 116 -3.14 -2.20 4.71
N VAL A 117 -3.65 -1.46 5.71
CA VAL A 117 -3.63 -1.89 7.12
C VAL A 117 -4.46 -3.15 7.32
N LEU A 118 -5.67 -3.22 6.74
CA LEU A 118 -6.52 -4.41 6.79
C LEU A 118 -5.87 -5.62 6.12
N LEU A 119 -5.25 -5.44 4.95
CA LEU A 119 -4.51 -6.51 4.27
C LEU A 119 -3.28 -6.97 5.07
N ALA A 120 -2.58 -6.04 5.73
CA ALA A 120 -1.49 -6.38 6.64
C ALA A 120 -2.00 -7.19 7.83
N GLY A 121 -3.16 -6.81 8.42
CA GLY A 121 -3.84 -7.54 9.49
C GLY A 121 -4.23 -8.96 9.07
N ALA A 122 -4.77 -9.11 7.86
CA ALA A 122 -5.12 -10.42 7.30
C ALA A 122 -3.91 -11.35 7.13
N SER A 123 -2.67 -10.81 7.12
CA SER A 123 -1.45 -11.62 7.11
C SER A 123 -1.14 -12.34 8.42
N MET A 124 -1.96 -12.15 9.47
CA MET A 124 -1.79 -12.70 10.81
C MET A 124 -0.45 -12.32 11.51
N ARG A 125 0.24 -11.31 11.01
CA ARG A 125 1.51 -10.82 11.56
C ARG A 125 1.32 -9.44 12.17
N TRP A 126 0.99 -9.40 13.47
CA TRP A 126 0.70 -8.16 14.19
C TRP A 126 1.76 -7.05 14.02
N ARG A 127 3.06 -7.44 13.97
CA ARG A 127 4.17 -6.49 13.74
C ARG A 127 4.06 -5.79 12.39
N ALA A 128 3.71 -6.52 11.34
CA ALA A 128 3.52 -5.94 10.00
C ALA A 128 2.33 -4.97 9.98
N THR A 129 1.23 -5.32 10.64
CA THR A 129 0.04 -4.46 10.78
C THR A 129 0.41 -3.18 11.52
N VAL A 130 1.07 -3.29 12.68
CA VAL A 130 1.49 -2.12 13.46
C VAL A 130 2.44 -1.22 12.68
N VAL A 131 3.45 -1.79 12.01
CA VAL A 131 4.39 -1.01 11.18
C VAL A 131 3.66 -0.30 10.04
N THR A 132 2.74 -1.00 9.36
CA THR A 132 1.97 -0.40 8.25
C THR A 132 1.06 0.72 8.77
N ALA A 133 0.36 0.53 9.88
CA ALA A 133 -0.49 1.54 10.49
C ALA A 133 0.31 2.77 10.95
N LEU A 134 1.39 2.56 11.71
CA LEU A 134 2.25 3.62 12.19
C LEU A 134 2.90 4.43 11.07
N LEU A 135 3.18 3.80 9.92
CA LEU A 135 3.69 4.50 8.74
C LEU A 135 2.56 5.24 8.01
N SER A 136 1.39 4.63 7.85
CA SER A 136 0.26 5.20 7.11
C SER A 136 -0.29 6.47 7.76
N VAL A 137 -0.32 6.53 9.10
CA VAL A 137 -0.85 7.69 9.85
C VAL A 137 -0.11 8.99 9.50
N PRO A 138 1.22 9.12 9.68
CA PRO A 138 1.92 10.36 9.35
C PRO A 138 1.87 10.68 7.86
N LEU A 139 1.93 9.68 6.98
CA LEU A 139 1.83 9.88 5.54
C LEU A 139 0.46 10.47 5.16
N GLN A 140 -0.62 9.95 5.75
CA GLN A 140 -1.97 10.48 5.52
C GLN A 140 -2.13 11.91 6.06
N VAL A 141 -1.60 12.20 7.26
CA VAL A 141 -1.64 13.55 7.82
C VAL A 141 -0.90 14.54 6.92
N LEU A 142 0.28 14.17 6.40
CA LEU A 142 1.02 15.02 5.47
C LEU A 142 0.25 15.28 4.17
N LEU A 143 -0.44 14.28 3.60
CA LEU A 143 -1.28 14.47 2.42
C LEU A 143 -2.44 15.42 2.71
N MET A 144 -3.11 15.25 3.86
CA MET A 144 -4.24 16.11 4.25
C MET A 144 -3.79 17.55 4.52
N GLN A 145 -2.63 17.76 5.16
CA GLN A 145 -2.06 19.09 5.36
C GLN A 145 -1.76 19.76 4.01
N ARG A 146 -1.12 19.05 3.09
CA ARG A 146 -0.84 19.57 1.75
C ARG A 146 -2.11 19.90 0.97
N ALA A 147 -3.17 19.13 1.16
CA ALA A 147 -4.48 19.36 0.54
C ALA A 147 -5.29 20.51 1.21
N GLY A 148 -4.77 21.12 2.27
CA GLY A 148 -5.48 22.17 3.00
C GLY A 148 -6.68 21.67 3.81
N VAL A 149 -6.71 20.37 4.16
CA VAL A 149 -7.81 19.78 4.93
C VAL A 149 -7.69 20.16 6.40
N GLY A 150 -8.80 20.61 7.00
CA GLY A 150 -8.82 21.11 8.38
C GLY A 150 -8.51 20.04 9.43
N GLY A 151 -7.99 20.47 10.60
CA GLY A 151 -7.48 19.60 11.66
C GLY A 151 -8.49 18.58 12.22
N GLY A 152 -9.79 18.90 12.25
CA GLY A 152 -10.83 17.96 12.67
C GLY A 152 -10.92 16.72 11.77
N ALA A 153 -10.84 16.90 10.45
CA ALA A 153 -10.84 15.79 9.50
C ALA A 153 -9.53 14.99 9.57
N GLN A 154 -8.39 15.64 9.84
CA GLN A 154 -7.12 14.96 10.08
C GLN A 154 -7.19 14.06 11.32
N ALA A 155 -7.73 14.55 12.43
CA ALA A 155 -7.92 13.75 13.63
C ALA A 155 -8.84 12.54 13.39
N ALA A 156 -9.94 12.73 12.66
CA ALA A 156 -10.82 11.63 12.28
C ALA A 156 -10.10 10.56 11.43
N ALA A 157 -9.27 10.98 10.46
CA ALA A 157 -8.49 10.06 9.64
C ALA A 157 -7.48 9.25 10.47
N VAL A 158 -6.83 9.87 11.46
CA VAL A 158 -5.92 9.17 12.38
C VAL A 158 -6.66 8.10 13.19
N VAL A 159 -7.84 8.44 13.74
CA VAL A 159 -8.67 7.48 14.48
C VAL A 159 -9.06 6.30 13.60
N VAL A 160 -9.51 6.55 12.37
CA VAL A 160 -9.88 5.48 11.42
C VAL A 160 -8.70 4.55 11.14
N LEU A 161 -7.50 5.10 10.88
CA LEU A 161 -6.31 4.30 10.59
C LEU A 161 -5.81 3.48 11.80
N LEU A 162 -5.99 3.99 13.02
CA LEU A 162 -5.58 3.27 14.23
C LEU A 162 -6.59 2.22 14.66
N SER A 163 -7.84 2.33 14.21
CA SER A 163 -8.92 1.37 14.52
C SER A 163 -9.12 0.27 13.47
N SER A 164 -8.49 0.38 12.31
CA SER A 164 -8.52 -0.62 11.23
C SER A 164 -7.48 -1.71 11.41
#